data_415516a50a93bd9c6cc2e84f2d1f6e98
#
_entry.id   415516a50a93bd9c6cc2e84f2d1f6e98
#
_cell.length_a   1.000
_cell.length_b   1.000
_cell.length_c   1.000
_cell.angle_alpha   90.00
_cell.angle_beta   90.00
_cell.angle_gamma   90.00
#
_symmetry.space_group_name_H-M   'P 1'
#
loop_
_entity.id
_entity.type
_entity.pdbx_description
1 polymer ?
#
loop_
_entity_poly.entity_id
_entity_poly.type
_entity_poly.pdbx_seq_one_letter_code
_entity_poly.pdbx_strand_id
1 'polypeptide(L)'
;MLAELVDHVIGVDPDRDWITVAALDSRTSGVISTDRFPATRDGYCDAVVWADAHTVESERAWVIEGTASYGRGLTMALHGRDELVVEFDRPTRKAAKDGAKSDALDAIRAARE
;
A
#
# COMPACT_ATOMS: atom_id res chain seq x y z
N MET A 1 -13.54 -10.32 -5.22
CA MET A 1 -12.32 -10.28 -4.38
C MET A 1 -11.24 -9.50 -5.10
N LEU A 2 -10.48 -8.72 -4.36
CA LEU A 2 -9.43 -7.89 -4.97
C LEU A 2 -8.40 -8.74 -5.72
N ALA A 3 -8.05 -9.91 -5.17
CA ALA A 3 -7.08 -10.80 -5.81
C ALA A 3 -7.53 -11.32 -7.18
N GLU A 4 -8.81 -11.22 -7.50
CA GLU A 4 -9.34 -11.59 -8.79
C GLU A 4 -9.36 -10.44 -9.76
N LEU A 5 -9.21 -9.20 -9.24
CA LEU A 5 -9.28 -7.97 -10.04
C LEU A 5 -7.90 -7.45 -10.44
N VAL A 6 -6.89 -7.73 -9.63
CA VAL A 6 -5.54 -7.22 -9.86
C VAL A 6 -4.51 -8.33 -9.64
N ASP A 7 -3.41 -8.23 -10.35
CA ASP A 7 -2.31 -9.18 -10.22
C ASP A 7 -1.34 -8.82 -9.11
N HIS A 8 -1.28 -7.56 -8.74
CA HIS A 8 -0.33 -7.04 -7.77
C HIS A 8 -1.01 -6.15 -6.75
N VAL A 9 -0.51 -6.20 -5.54
CA VAL A 9 -0.97 -5.32 -4.47
C VAL A 9 0.25 -4.60 -3.90
N ILE A 10 0.12 -3.29 -3.72
CA ILE A 10 1.14 -2.50 -3.06
C ILE A 10 0.60 -2.15 -1.68
N GLY A 11 1.14 -2.80 -0.67
CA GLY A 11 0.81 -2.49 0.71
C GLY A 11 1.63 -1.30 1.18
N VAL A 12 0.99 -0.36 1.84
CA VAL A 12 1.64 0.85 2.31
C VAL A 12 1.41 1.00 3.81
N ASP A 13 2.51 1.18 4.53
CA ASP A 13 2.50 1.53 5.94
C ASP A 13 3.00 2.98 6.05
N PRO A 14 2.09 3.96 6.15
CA PRO A 14 2.49 5.36 6.23
C PRO A 14 2.86 5.76 7.64
N ASP A 15 3.89 6.56 7.75
CA ASP A 15 4.33 7.17 8.99
C ASP A 15 4.42 8.69 8.76
N ARG A 16 4.75 9.43 9.80
CA ARG A 16 4.79 10.89 9.71
C ARG A 16 5.77 11.38 8.64
N ASP A 17 6.96 10.80 8.60
CA ASP A 17 8.03 11.25 7.73
C ASP A 17 8.33 10.33 6.56
N TRP A 18 7.81 9.11 6.59
CA TRP A 18 8.13 8.08 5.61
C TRP A 18 6.91 7.25 5.24
N ILE A 19 6.96 6.65 4.07
CA ILE A 19 6.05 5.57 3.71
C ILE A 19 6.89 4.34 3.41
N THR A 20 6.47 3.20 3.94
CA THR A 20 7.09 1.91 3.66
C THR A 20 6.16 1.16 2.74
N VAL A 21 6.68 0.67 1.62
CA VAL A 21 5.88 0.04 0.59
C VAL A 21 6.36 -1.38 0.31
N ALA A 22 5.43 -2.25 -0.01
CA ALA A 22 5.73 -3.63 -0.40
C ALA A 22 4.87 -4.00 -1.61
N ALA A 23 5.51 -4.44 -2.68
CA ALA A 23 4.80 -4.96 -3.84
C ALA A 23 4.68 -6.48 -3.68
N LEU A 24 3.47 -6.99 -3.80
CA LEU A 24 3.18 -8.40 -3.60
C LEU A 24 2.36 -8.96 -4.74
N ASP A 25 2.56 -10.25 -4.98
CA ASP A 25 1.69 -11.02 -5.87
C ASP A 25 0.35 -11.21 -5.17
N SER A 26 -0.75 -10.84 -5.82
CA SER A 26 -2.07 -10.87 -5.19
C SER A 26 -2.56 -12.27 -4.89
N ARG A 27 -2.08 -13.27 -5.62
CA ARG A 27 -2.54 -14.66 -5.45
C ARG A 27 -1.81 -15.39 -4.35
N THR A 28 -0.51 -15.15 -4.22
CA THR A 28 0.34 -15.88 -3.27
C THR A 28 0.70 -15.07 -2.03
N SER A 29 0.52 -13.75 -2.08
CA SER A 29 1.03 -12.79 -1.09
C SER A 29 2.56 -12.82 -1.00
N GLY A 30 3.21 -13.35 -2.03
CA GLY A 30 4.67 -13.36 -2.09
C GLY A 30 5.21 -11.95 -2.32
N VAL A 31 6.20 -11.57 -1.54
CA VAL A 31 6.82 -10.24 -1.64
C VAL A 31 7.71 -10.19 -2.87
N ILE A 32 7.43 -9.23 -3.76
CA ILE A 32 8.24 -8.99 -4.95
C ILE A 32 9.37 -8.04 -4.63
N SER A 33 9.05 -6.94 -3.94
CA SER A 33 10.02 -5.92 -3.57
C SER A 33 9.47 -5.06 -2.43
N THR A 34 10.38 -4.47 -1.66
CA THR A 34 10.01 -3.50 -0.62
C THR A 34 10.92 -2.29 -0.74
N ASP A 35 10.40 -1.13 -0.32
CA ASP A 35 11.20 0.09 -0.29
C ASP A 35 10.57 1.10 0.66
N ARG A 36 11.21 2.23 0.82
CA ARG A 36 10.75 3.30 1.69
C ARG A 36 11.03 4.65 1.03
N PHE A 37 10.05 5.55 1.12
CA PHE A 37 10.14 6.86 0.49
C PHE A 37 9.75 7.95 1.48
N PRO A 38 10.25 9.17 1.34
CA PRO A 38 9.81 10.28 2.17
C PRO A 38 8.31 10.55 1.98
N ALA A 39 7.65 10.94 3.06
CA ALA A 39 6.23 11.28 3.04
C ALA A 39 6.05 12.70 2.50
N THR A 40 6.46 12.93 1.27
CA THR A 40 6.41 14.20 0.56
C THR A 40 5.89 13.97 -0.85
N ARG A 41 5.51 15.04 -1.53
CA ARG A 41 5.08 14.96 -2.92
C ARG A 41 6.10 14.21 -3.79
N ASP A 42 7.38 14.58 -3.64
CA ASP A 42 8.44 13.94 -4.43
C ASP A 42 8.59 12.47 -4.05
N GLY A 43 8.50 12.15 -2.77
CA GLY A 43 8.56 10.77 -2.31
C GLY A 43 7.41 9.94 -2.83
N TYR A 44 6.22 10.50 -2.91
CA TYR A 44 5.06 9.81 -3.49
C TYR A 44 5.25 9.57 -4.99
N CYS A 45 5.80 10.53 -5.70
CA CYS A 45 6.13 10.34 -7.12
C CYS A 45 7.17 9.23 -7.30
N ASP A 46 8.18 9.20 -6.43
CA ASP A 46 9.21 8.15 -6.47
C ASP A 46 8.59 6.79 -6.18
N ALA A 47 7.64 6.71 -5.28
CA ALA A 47 6.93 5.46 -4.99
C ALA A 47 6.16 4.95 -6.21
N VAL A 48 5.53 5.83 -6.97
CA VAL A 48 4.82 5.44 -8.20
C VAL A 48 5.82 4.94 -9.25
N VAL A 49 6.95 5.62 -9.41
CA VAL A 49 8.00 5.16 -10.33
C VAL A 49 8.53 3.78 -9.92
N TRP A 50 8.73 3.58 -8.61
CA TRP A 50 9.11 2.28 -8.09
C TRP A 50 8.05 1.21 -8.39
N ALA A 51 6.78 1.56 -8.21
CA ALA A 51 5.69 0.64 -8.50
C ALA A 51 5.66 0.27 -9.99
N ASP A 52 5.90 1.24 -10.87
CA ASP A 52 5.96 0.99 -12.31
C ASP A 52 7.10 0.03 -12.69
N ALA A 53 8.18 0.05 -11.91
CA ALA A 53 9.31 -0.83 -12.17
C ALA A 53 9.05 -2.27 -11.73
N HIS A 54 8.11 -2.50 -10.82
CA HIS A 54 7.88 -3.81 -10.22
C HIS A 54 6.50 -4.39 -10.54
N THR A 55 5.56 -3.59 -11.02
CA THR A 55 4.19 -4.02 -11.28
C THR A 55 3.66 -3.34 -12.53
N VAL A 56 2.48 -3.78 -12.99
CA VAL A 56 1.80 -3.14 -14.12
C VAL A 56 0.70 -2.24 -13.58
N GLU A 57 0.67 -0.99 -13.99
CA GLU A 57 -0.26 0.03 -13.46
C GLU A 57 -1.72 -0.43 -13.53
N SER A 58 -2.15 -0.96 -14.66
CA SER A 58 -3.55 -1.38 -14.86
C SER A 58 -3.92 -2.63 -14.08
N GLU A 59 -2.95 -3.30 -13.47
CA GLU A 59 -3.13 -4.58 -12.80
C GLU A 59 -2.70 -4.55 -11.34
N ARG A 60 -2.70 -3.36 -10.75
CA ARG A 60 -2.28 -3.20 -9.35
C ARG A 60 -3.28 -2.39 -8.55
N ALA A 61 -3.31 -2.63 -7.25
CA ALA A 61 -4.05 -1.83 -6.29
C ALA A 61 -3.14 -1.46 -5.14
N TRP A 62 -3.34 -0.27 -4.60
CA TRP A 62 -2.63 0.22 -3.43
C TRP A 62 -3.52 0.00 -2.21
N VAL A 63 -3.01 -0.66 -1.20
CA VAL A 63 -3.72 -0.88 0.05
C VAL A 63 -3.05 -0.03 1.11
N ILE A 64 -3.74 1.00 1.58
CA ILE A 64 -3.16 2.02 2.45
C ILE A 64 -3.92 2.06 3.76
N GLU A 65 -3.18 1.94 4.86
CA GLU A 65 -3.70 2.11 6.19
C GLU A 65 -3.69 3.58 6.59
N GLY A 66 -4.71 4.03 7.31
CA GLY A 66 -4.73 5.38 7.85
C GLY A 66 -4.85 6.48 6.82
N THR A 67 -5.74 6.31 5.86
CA THR A 67 -5.93 7.28 4.76
C THR A 67 -6.38 8.65 5.25
N ALA A 68 -6.96 8.74 6.46
CA ALA A 68 -7.38 10.01 7.06
C ALA A 68 -6.29 10.67 7.90
N SER A 69 -5.13 10.03 8.03
CA SER A 69 -4.02 10.56 8.81
C SER A 69 -2.74 10.57 7.96
N TYR A 70 -1.74 9.78 8.34
CA TYR A 70 -0.45 9.78 7.61
C TYR A 70 -0.56 9.26 6.17
N GLY A 71 -1.56 8.46 5.87
CA GLY A 71 -1.78 7.98 4.50
C GLY A 71 -2.49 8.95 3.59
N ARG A 72 -3.01 10.07 4.12
CA ARG A 72 -3.84 10.98 3.35
C ARG A 72 -3.13 11.60 2.15
N GLY A 73 -1.91 12.06 2.36
CA GLY A 73 -1.14 12.72 1.29
C GLY A 73 -0.90 11.78 0.11
N LEU A 74 -0.48 10.55 0.40
CA LEU A 74 -0.28 9.55 -0.63
C LEU A 74 -1.60 9.19 -1.32
N THR A 75 -2.67 9.01 -0.55
CA THR A 75 -3.98 8.68 -1.11
C THR A 75 -4.45 9.73 -2.10
N MET A 76 -4.30 11.01 -1.75
CA MET A 76 -4.68 12.10 -2.66
C MET A 76 -3.81 12.11 -3.91
N ALA A 77 -2.51 11.87 -3.76
CA ALA A 77 -1.61 11.82 -4.90
C ALA A 77 -1.97 10.67 -5.86
N LEU A 78 -2.32 9.52 -5.31
CA LEU A 78 -2.70 8.35 -6.12
C LEU A 78 -4.05 8.56 -6.81
N HIS A 79 -5.02 9.16 -6.13
CA HIS A 79 -6.32 9.47 -6.74
C HIS A 79 -6.14 10.42 -7.92
N GLY A 80 -5.23 11.37 -7.83
CA GLY A 80 -4.93 12.28 -8.93
C GLY A 80 -4.29 11.61 -10.13
N ARG A 81 -3.82 10.38 -9.97
CA ARG A 81 -3.21 9.58 -11.03
C ARG A 81 -4.09 8.43 -11.49
N ASP A 82 -5.34 8.40 -11.05
CA ASP A 82 -6.32 7.34 -11.35
C ASP A 82 -5.86 5.94 -10.91
N GLU A 83 -5.06 5.88 -9.86
CA GLU A 83 -4.67 4.60 -9.26
C GLU A 83 -5.82 4.01 -8.45
N LEU A 84 -5.90 2.69 -8.44
CA LEU A 84 -6.87 2.00 -7.59
C LEU A 84 -6.35 1.96 -6.17
N VAL A 85 -7.09 2.58 -5.25
CA VAL A 85 -6.71 2.66 -3.84
C VAL A 85 -7.76 1.99 -3.00
N VAL A 86 -7.32 1.07 -2.14
CA VAL A 86 -8.17 0.41 -1.16
C VAL A 86 -7.81 0.97 0.21
N GLU A 87 -8.77 1.59 0.85
CA GLU A 87 -8.59 2.16 2.17
C GLU A 87 -8.69 1.08 3.22
N PHE A 88 -7.82 1.15 4.20
CA PHE A 88 -7.76 0.19 5.28
C PHE A 88 -7.55 0.91 6.60
N ASP A 89 -8.48 0.73 7.53
CA ASP A 89 -8.35 1.28 8.86
C ASP A 89 -7.88 0.19 9.81
N ARG A 90 -6.93 0.54 10.66
CA ARG A 90 -6.46 -0.39 11.68
C ARG A 90 -7.61 -0.69 12.64
N PRO A 91 -8.11 -1.92 12.67
CA PRO A 91 -9.36 -2.21 13.39
C PRO A 91 -9.24 -2.16 14.90
N THR A 92 -8.07 -2.46 15.48
CA THR A 92 -7.93 -2.50 16.92
C THR A 92 -6.51 -2.18 17.36
N ARG A 93 -6.39 -1.75 18.62
CA ARG A 93 -5.07 -1.60 19.27
C ARG A 93 -4.31 -2.91 19.35
N LYS A 94 -5.04 -3.99 19.48
CA LYS A 94 -4.43 -5.31 19.59
C LYS A 94 -3.69 -5.66 18.32
N ALA A 95 -4.29 -5.40 17.18
CA ALA A 95 -3.63 -5.62 15.91
C ALA A 95 -2.37 -4.76 15.80
N ALA A 96 -2.41 -3.54 16.29
CA ALA A 96 -1.26 -2.66 16.29
C ALA A 96 -0.11 -3.20 17.15
N LYS A 97 -0.42 -3.83 18.25
CA LYS A 97 0.60 -4.43 19.14
C LYS A 97 1.28 -5.62 18.51
N ASP A 98 0.56 -6.40 17.75
CA ASP A 98 1.06 -7.68 17.24
C ASP A 98 2.05 -7.52 16.10
N GLY A 99 2.27 -6.32 15.62
CA GLY A 99 3.40 -6.11 14.77
C GLY A 99 3.21 -5.09 13.67
N ALA A 100 3.80 -3.94 13.88
CA ALA A 100 3.86 -2.91 12.87
C ALA A 100 4.48 -3.45 11.57
N LYS A 101 5.42 -4.38 11.68
CA LYS A 101 6.12 -4.94 10.53
C LYS A 101 5.25 -5.81 9.63
N SER A 102 4.08 -6.24 10.12
CA SER A 102 3.16 -7.04 9.32
C SER A 102 1.92 -6.27 8.88
N ASP A 103 1.86 -4.96 9.12
CA ASP A 103 0.68 -4.16 8.79
C ASP A 103 0.32 -4.25 7.30
N ALA A 104 1.31 -4.15 6.43
CA ALA A 104 1.07 -4.24 4.99
C ALA A 104 0.53 -5.62 4.61
N LEU A 105 1.08 -6.67 5.20
CA LEU A 105 0.61 -8.04 4.95
C LEU A 105 -0.81 -8.24 5.47
N ASP A 106 -1.13 -7.70 6.64
CA ASP A 106 -2.47 -7.80 7.21
C ASP A 106 -3.49 -7.05 6.34
N ALA A 107 -3.12 -5.88 5.85
CA ALA A 107 -3.96 -5.11 4.95
C ALA A 107 -4.23 -5.89 3.66
N ILE A 108 -3.23 -6.57 3.13
CA ILE A 108 -3.37 -7.38 1.93
C ILE A 108 -4.29 -8.56 2.18
N ARG A 109 -4.14 -9.23 3.31
CA ARG A 109 -5.02 -10.33 3.69
C ARG A 109 -6.47 -9.87 3.78
N ALA A 110 -6.70 -8.72 4.41
CA ALA A 110 -8.04 -8.15 4.50
C ALA A 110 -8.61 -7.84 3.12
N ALA A 111 -7.79 -7.32 2.22
CA ALA A 111 -8.22 -7.01 0.85
C ALA A 111 -8.55 -8.26 0.04
N ARG A 112 -7.95 -9.40 0.37
CA ARG A 112 -8.20 -10.67 -0.34
C ARG A 112 -9.45 -11.39 0.15
N GLU A 113 -9.91 -11.06 1.32
CA GLU A 113 -11.13 -11.66 1.87
C GLU A 113 -12.35 -10.91 1.39
#